data_84a01a50af7f4c7e1a9d0438f9462f02
#
_entry.id   84a01a50af7f4c7e1a9d0438f9462f02
#
_cell.length_a   1.000
_cell.length_b   1.000
_cell.length_c   1.000
_cell.angle_alpha   90.00
_cell.angle_beta   90.00
_cell.angle_gamma   90.00
#
_symmetry.space_group_name_H-M   'P 1'
#
loop_
_entity.id
_entity.type
_entity.pdbx_description
1 polymer ?
#
loop_
_entity_poly.entity_id
_entity_poly.type
_entity_poly.pdbx_seq_one_letter_code
_entity_poly.pdbx_strand_id
1 'polypeptide(L)'
;MTKSSGFTLIELLVVVAILVIFSAIGIVSYSGYVSSTKKKSTENIMRQVALGQTEYYADNGLYYPASGGGSACTPTAATSEKVETNLLGGAKVIIDSNQTPKKAISGYYICVSEDTDPAKKFRVIALDADNSQGCKI
;
A
#
# COMPACT_ATOMS: atom_id res chain seq x y z
N MET A 1 -6.83 7.53 60.87
CA MET A 1 -5.57 6.87 60.45
C MET A 1 -5.82 6.12 59.18
N THR A 2 -5.42 6.65 58.05
CA THR A 2 -5.52 5.97 56.73
C THR A 2 -4.41 4.96 56.66
N LYS A 3 -4.74 3.66 56.60
CA LYS A 3 -3.80 2.60 56.29
C LYS A 3 -3.42 2.74 54.80
N SER A 4 -2.23 3.23 54.50
CA SER A 4 -1.64 3.07 53.18
C SER A 4 -1.15 1.63 53.05
N SER A 5 -1.91 0.78 52.35
CA SER A 5 -1.44 -0.54 51.96
C SER A 5 -0.45 -0.32 50.82
N GLY A 6 0.83 -0.51 51.08
CA GLY A 6 1.88 -0.52 50.06
C GLY A 6 1.76 -1.79 49.19
N PHE A 7 2.10 -1.68 47.90
CA PHE A 7 2.20 -2.78 46.97
C PHE A 7 3.27 -3.78 47.44
N THR A 8 2.98 -5.06 47.41
CA THR A 8 3.97 -6.09 47.74
C THR A 8 4.91 -6.31 46.55
N LEU A 9 6.17 -6.65 46.83
CA LEU A 9 7.20 -6.90 45.82
C LEU A 9 6.79 -8.03 44.86
N ILE A 10 6.09 -9.06 45.38
CA ILE A 10 5.62 -10.18 44.57
C ILE A 10 4.47 -9.78 43.62
N GLU A 11 3.55 -8.88 44.03
CA GLU A 11 2.51 -8.35 43.16
C GLU A 11 3.09 -7.60 41.98
N LEU A 12 4.11 -6.77 42.21
CA LEU A 12 4.79 -6.07 41.13
C LEU A 12 5.50 -7.03 40.17
N LEU A 13 6.14 -8.07 40.70
CA LEU A 13 6.87 -9.06 39.91
C LEU A 13 5.92 -9.86 39.00
N VAL A 14 4.77 -10.27 39.50
CA VAL A 14 3.77 -11.01 38.72
C VAL A 14 3.20 -10.12 37.60
N VAL A 15 2.88 -8.86 37.87
CA VAL A 15 2.37 -7.92 36.86
C VAL A 15 3.38 -7.71 35.74
N VAL A 16 4.66 -7.48 36.07
CA VAL A 16 5.71 -7.32 35.05
C VAL A 16 5.88 -8.59 34.22
N ALA A 17 5.83 -9.77 34.84
CA ALA A 17 5.94 -11.05 34.13
C ALA A 17 4.81 -11.22 33.08
N ILE A 18 3.57 -10.88 33.46
CA ILE A 18 2.41 -10.96 32.56
C ILE A 18 2.54 -9.94 31.41
N LEU A 19 2.97 -8.71 31.70
CA LEU A 19 3.16 -7.68 30.67
C LEU A 19 4.23 -8.06 29.64
N VAL A 20 5.33 -8.71 30.07
CA VAL A 20 6.38 -9.19 29.16
C VAL A 20 5.82 -10.26 28.20
N ILE A 21 5.02 -11.21 28.71
CA ILE A 21 4.43 -12.25 27.88
C ILE A 21 3.46 -11.65 26.84
N PHE A 22 2.57 -10.73 27.24
CA PHE A 22 1.65 -10.07 26.31
C PHE A 22 2.38 -9.20 25.28
N SER A 23 3.46 -8.52 25.67
CA SER A 23 4.26 -7.73 24.75
C SER A 23 4.89 -8.58 23.65
N ALA A 24 5.40 -9.76 23.98
CA ALA A 24 6.02 -10.68 23.02
C ALA A 24 5.02 -11.15 21.94
N ILE A 25 3.81 -11.50 22.35
CA ILE A 25 2.74 -11.94 21.42
C ILE A 25 2.25 -10.76 20.55
N GLY A 26 2.13 -9.57 21.13
CA GLY A 26 1.62 -8.37 20.46
C GLY A 26 2.46 -7.96 19.25
N ILE A 27 3.78 -8.01 19.35
CA ILE A 27 4.69 -7.58 18.28
C ILE A 27 4.53 -8.44 17.01
N VAL A 28 4.46 -9.76 17.17
CA VAL A 28 4.35 -10.70 16.04
C VAL A 28 3.01 -10.54 15.32
N SER A 29 1.92 -10.40 16.07
CA SER A 29 0.58 -10.22 15.51
C SER A 29 0.45 -8.88 14.77
N TYR A 30 1.06 -7.81 15.30
CA TYR A 30 1.00 -6.48 14.72
C TYR A 30 1.68 -6.39 13.35
N SER A 31 2.84 -7.02 13.17
CA SER A 31 3.58 -7.01 11.90
C SER A 31 2.78 -7.67 10.76
N GLY A 32 2.13 -8.81 11.03
CA GLY A 32 1.26 -9.50 10.07
C GLY A 32 0.02 -8.67 9.70
N TYR A 33 -0.59 -8.01 10.67
CA TYR A 33 -1.74 -7.14 10.45
C TYR A 33 -1.39 -5.93 9.57
N VAL A 34 -0.27 -5.26 9.83
CA VAL A 34 0.20 -4.10 9.05
C VAL A 34 0.46 -4.49 7.59
N SER A 35 1.12 -5.62 7.34
CA SER A 35 1.38 -6.12 5.98
C SER A 35 0.07 -6.40 5.22
N SER A 36 -0.88 -7.08 5.85
CA SER A 36 -2.18 -7.36 5.26
C SER A 36 -2.99 -6.09 4.96
N THR A 37 -2.94 -5.11 5.85
CA THR A 37 -3.64 -3.82 5.68
C THR A 37 -3.05 -3.02 4.52
N LYS A 38 -1.73 -2.97 4.40
CA LYS A 38 -1.04 -2.33 3.27
C LYS A 38 -1.46 -2.94 1.93
N LYS A 39 -1.50 -4.27 1.85
CA LYS A 39 -1.94 -4.99 0.65
C LYS A 39 -3.38 -4.64 0.27
N LYS A 40 -4.31 -4.68 1.23
CA LYS A 40 -5.72 -4.33 0.99
C LYS A 40 -5.91 -2.87 0.58
N SER A 41 -5.16 -1.95 1.18
CA SER A 41 -5.15 -0.55 0.77
C SER A 41 -4.71 -0.40 -0.68
N THR A 42 -3.65 -1.10 -1.08
CA THR A 42 -3.16 -1.11 -2.46
C THR A 42 -4.20 -1.68 -3.43
N GLU A 43 -4.86 -2.78 -3.09
CA GLU A 43 -5.94 -3.35 -3.90
C GLU A 43 -7.08 -2.36 -4.13
N ASN A 44 -7.47 -1.59 -3.11
CA ASN A 44 -8.47 -0.54 -3.25
C ASN A 44 -8.02 0.58 -4.19
N ILE A 45 -6.76 1.01 -4.09
CA ILE A 45 -6.18 2.00 -5.01
C ILE A 45 -6.15 1.47 -6.44
N MET A 46 -5.77 0.21 -6.64
CA MET A 46 -5.77 -0.41 -7.97
C MET A 46 -7.16 -0.44 -8.61
N ARG A 47 -8.22 -0.67 -7.81
CA ARG A 47 -9.61 -0.57 -8.28
C ARG A 47 -9.98 0.86 -8.69
N GLN A 48 -9.56 1.87 -7.94
CA GLN A 48 -9.76 3.28 -8.30
C GLN A 48 -9.03 3.63 -9.59
N VAL A 49 -7.79 3.13 -9.77
CA VAL A 49 -7.03 3.28 -11.01
C VAL A 49 -7.76 2.62 -12.19
N ALA A 50 -8.34 1.45 -11.99
CA ALA A 50 -9.13 0.78 -13.03
C ALA A 50 -10.38 1.57 -13.43
N LEU A 51 -11.05 2.22 -12.46
CA LEU A 51 -12.16 3.13 -12.74
C LEU A 51 -11.68 4.37 -13.51
N GLY A 52 -10.57 4.99 -13.08
CA GLY A 52 -9.94 6.11 -13.78
C GLY A 52 -9.54 5.77 -15.22
N GLN A 53 -9.12 4.53 -15.47
CA GLN A 53 -8.87 4.05 -16.85
C GLN A 53 -10.13 4.03 -17.71
N THR A 54 -11.27 3.67 -17.13
CA THR A 54 -12.54 3.66 -17.87
C THR A 54 -13.00 5.08 -18.21
N GLU A 55 -12.81 6.02 -17.28
CA GLU A 55 -13.07 7.45 -17.48
C GLU A 55 -12.13 8.03 -18.55
N TYR A 56 -10.84 7.77 -18.42
CA TYR A 56 -9.84 8.21 -19.41
C TYR A 56 -10.16 7.68 -20.82
N TYR A 57 -10.60 6.43 -20.93
CA TYR A 57 -11.01 5.85 -22.21
C TYR A 57 -12.25 6.55 -22.79
N ALA A 58 -13.22 6.93 -21.96
CA ALA A 58 -14.41 7.64 -22.41
C ALA A 58 -14.07 9.01 -23.02
N ASP A 59 -13.08 9.69 -22.47
CA ASP A 59 -12.65 11.02 -22.91
C ASP A 59 -11.69 10.99 -24.12
N ASN A 60 -10.79 10.01 -24.18
CA ASN A 60 -9.67 9.98 -25.13
C ASN A 60 -9.80 8.87 -26.19
N GLY A 61 -10.71 7.92 -26.04
CA GLY A 61 -10.86 6.76 -26.92
C GLY A 61 -9.77 5.69 -26.81
N LEU A 62 -8.82 5.84 -25.88
CA LEU A 62 -7.75 4.89 -25.58
C LEU A 62 -7.48 4.81 -24.08
N TYR A 63 -6.88 3.72 -23.63
CA TYR A 63 -6.45 3.55 -22.25
C TYR A 63 -5.11 4.26 -21.99
N TYR A 64 -4.95 4.82 -20.81
CA TYR A 64 -3.73 5.53 -20.42
C TYR A 64 -2.55 4.56 -20.22
N PRO A 65 -1.43 4.71 -20.95
CA PRO A 65 -0.21 3.93 -20.75
C PRO A 65 0.77 4.68 -19.85
N ALA A 66 0.94 4.28 -18.61
CA ALA A 66 1.85 4.98 -17.68
C ALA A 66 3.33 4.96 -18.09
N SER A 67 3.74 4.04 -18.97
CA SER A 67 5.12 3.90 -19.47
C SER A 67 5.34 4.37 -20.90
N GLY A 68 4.37 5.09 -21.50
CA GLY A 68 4.54 5.65 -22.84
C GLY A 68 4.25 4.71 -24.00
N GLY A 69 3.46 3.67 -23.76
CA GLY A 69 3.02 2.66 -24.77
C GLY A 69 3.86 1.38 -24.70
N GLY A 70 3.17 0.24 -24.74
CA GLY A 70 3.76 -1.09 -24.72
C GLY A 70 3.20 -1.99 -23.61
N SER A 71 3.31 -3.30 -23.84
CA SER A 71 2.69 -4.33 -22.98
C SER A 71 3.39 -4.51 -21.61
N ALA A 72 4.52 -3.87 -21.37
CA ALA A 72 5.29 -4.04 -20.13
C ALA A 72 5.50 -2.69 -19.43
N CYS A 73 5.11 -2.66 -18.17
CA CYS A 73 5.25 -1.51 -17.29
C CYS A 73 5.92 -1.95 -15.99
N THR A 74 6.96 -1.24 -15.57
CA THR A 74 7.63 -1.46 -14.29
C THR A 74 7.12 -0.44 -13.28
N PRO A 75 6.49 -0.87 -12.18
CA PRO A 75 6.05 0.03 -11.13
C PRO A 75 7.23 0.73 -10.45
N THR A 76 7.24 2.04 -10.49
CA THR A 76 8.24 2.92 -9.88
C THR A 76 7.56 4.14 -9.28
N ALA A 77 8.30 4.96 -8.53
CA ALA A 77 7.77 6.23 -8.02
C ALA A 77 7.29 7.14 -9.16
N ALA A 78 8.04 7.21 -10.26
CA ALA A 78 7.72 8.05 -11.42
C ALA A 78 6.46 7.57 -12.16
N THR A 79 6.28 6.25 -12.36
CA THR A 79 5.07 5.70 -13.00
C THR A 79 3.85 5.86 -12.11
N SER A 80 4.00 5.70 -10.80
CA SER A 80 2.93 5.90 -9.82
C SER A 80 2.45 7.35 -9.79
N GLU A 81 3.36 8.32 -9.85
CA GLU A 81 3.03 9.75 -9.91
C GLU A 81 2.25 10.11 -11.19
N LYS A 82 2.62 9.51 -12.32
CA LYS A 82 1.88 9.67 -13.58
C LYS A 82 0.46 9.08 -13.49
N VAL A 83 0.31 7.93 -12.83
CA VAL A 83 -1.01 7.31 -12.56
C VAL A 83 -1.86 8.23 -11.69
N GLU A 84 -1.30 8.79 -10.61
CA GLU A 84 -2.01 9.78 -9.77
C GLU A 84 -2.48 10.99 -10.56
N THR A 85 -1.59 11.56 -11.37
CA THR A 85 -1.89 12.79 -12.10
C THR A 85 -2.94 12.58 -13.18
N ASN A 86 -2.87 11.50 -13.95
CA ASN A 86 -3.68 11.31 -15.14
C ASN A 86 -4.94 10.48 -14.91
N LEU A 87 -4.96 9.59 -13.90
CA LEU A 87 -6.09 8.70 -13.65
C LEU A 87 -6.82 8.97 -12.34
N LEU A 88 -6.16 9.62 -11.37
CA LEU A 88 -6.73 9.91 -10.06
C LEU A 88 -6.91 11.42 -9.81
N GLY A 89 -6.88 12.24 -10.89
CA GLY A 89 -7.08 13.67 -10.79
C GLY A 89 -6.02 14.41 -9.96
N GLY A 90 -4.82 13.85 -9.82
CA GLY A 90 -3.75 14.40 -8.99
C GLY A 90 -3.83 14.09 -7.50
N ALA A 91 -4.74 13.22 -7.09
CA ALA A 91 -4.85 12.76 -5.71
C ALA A 91 -3.57 12.01 -5.29
N LYS A 92 -2.92 12.47 -4.21
CA LYS A 92 -1.68 11.89 -3.69
C LYS A 92 -2.00 10.76 -2.71
N VAL A 93 -2.31 9.60 -3.25
CA VAL A 93 -2.71 8.41 -2.47
C VAL A 93 -1.73 7.24 -2.63
N ILE A 94 -0.86 7.29 -3.65
CA ILE A 94 0.14 6.27 -3.93
C ILE A 94 1.52 6.72 -3.44
N ILE A 95 1.91 7.97 -3.74
CA ILE A 95 3.25 8.51 -3.51
C ILE A 95 3.23 9.65 -2.50
N ASP A 96 4.09 9.55 -1.49
CA ASP A 96 4.41 10.67 -0.60
C ASP A 96 5.42 11.60 -1.30
N SER A 97 4.92 12.71 -1.81
CA SER A 97 5.73 13.71 -2.51
C SER A 97 6.61 14.54 -1.58
N ASN A 98 6.40 14.46 -0.25
CA ASN A 98 7.18 15.21 0.75
C ASN A 98 8.49 14.51 1.11
N GLN A 99 8.70 13.29 0.64
CA GLN A 99 9.93 12.53 0.91
C GLN A 99 10.89 12.56 -0.29
N THR A 100 12.19 12.59 0.02
CA THR A 100 13.25 12.48 -0.98
C THR A 100 14.21 11.35 -0.57
N PRO A 101 14.29 10.24 -1.32
CA PRO A 101 13.52 9.90 -2.52
C PRO A 101 12.02 9.66 -2.24
N LYS A 102 11.17 9.91 -3.24
CA LYS A 102 9.72 9.69 -3.14
C LYS A 102 9.40 8.23 -2.79
N LYS A 103 8.58 8.03 -1.76
CA LYS A 103 8.21 6.69 -1.26
C LYS A 103 6.72 6.40 -1.49
N ALA A 104 6.41 5.13 -1.66
CA ALA A 104 5.03 4.68 -1.74
C ALA A 104 4.36 4.72 -0.35
N ILE A 105 3.19 5.35 -0.24
CA ILE A 105 2.44 5.51 1.02
C ILE A 105 2.02 4.15 1.58
N SER A 106 1.49 3.27 0.74
CA SER A 106 1.09 1.90 1.13
C SER A 106 2.23 0.88 1.06
N GLY A 107 3.44 1.30 0.65
CA GLY A 107 4.57 0.42 0.39
C GLY A 107 4.56 -0.24 -1.00
N TYR A 108 3.65 0.16 -1.89
CA TYR A 108 3.54 -0.40 -3.25
C TYR A 108 3.55 0.71 -4.30
N TYR A 109 4.38 0.55 -5.32
CA TYR A 109 4.33 1.36 -6.53
C TYR A 109 3.33 0.77 -7.52
N ILE A 110 2.63 1.61 -8.26
CA ILE A 110 1.60 1.21 -9.21
C ILE A 110 1.97 1.66 -10.62
N CYS A 111 1.71 0.79 -11.57
CA CYS A 111 1.88 1.07 -12.99
C CYS A 111 0.71 0.49 -13.78
N VAL A 112 0.38 1.13 -14.89
CA VAL A 112 -0.66 0.68 -15.82
C VAL A 112 -0.03 0.44 -17.19
N SER A 113 -0.34 -0.70 -17.80
CA SER A 113 0.07 -1.05 -19.16
C SER A 113 -1.12 -1.58 -19.96
N GLU A 114 -1.00 -1.56 -21.28
CA GLU A 114 -1.90 -2.34 -22.14
C GLU A 114 -1.76 -3.83 -21.83
N ASP A 115 -2.83 -4.59 -21.92
CA ASP A 115 -2.75 -6.04 -21.82
C ASP A 115 -2.44 -6.63 -23.20
N THR A 116 -1.64 -7.69 -23.22
CA THR A 116 -1.35 -8.47 -24.44
C THR A 116 -2.54 -9.31 -24.90
N ASP A 117 -3.50 -9.56 -24.02
CA ASP A 117 -4.74 -10.25 -24.33
C ASP A 117 -5.77 -9.24 -24.87
N PRO A 118 -6.22 -9.38 -26.13
CA PRO A 118 -7.19 -8.47 -26.73
C PRO A 118 -8.56 -8.44 -26.01
N ALA A 119 -8.85 -9.45 -25.18
CA ALA A 119 -10.05 -9.48 -24.33
C ALA A 119 -9.89 -8.62 -23.06
N LYS A 120 -8.65 -8.35 -22.66
CA LYS A 120 -8.29 -7.53 -21.49
C LYS A 120 -7.67 -6.22 -21.98
N LYS A 121 -8.35 -5.16 -21.78
CA LYS A 121 -8.02 -3.84 -22.35
C LYS A 121 -6.80 -3.18 -21.71
N PHE A 122 -6.58 -3.39 -20.42
CA PHE A 122 -5.43 -2.85 -19.66
C PHE A 122 -5.10 -3.75 -18.46
N ARG A 123 -3.90 -3.57 -17.92
CA ARG A 123 -3.41 -4.25 -16.72
C ARG A 123 -2.92 -3.24 -15.70
N VAL A 124 -3.35 -3.39 -14.46
CA VAL A 124 -2.80 -2.63 -13.32
C VAL A 124 -1.84 -3.54 -12.56
N ILE A 125 -0.62 -3.06 -12.35
CA ILE A 125 0.44 -3.82 -11.70
C ILE A 125 0.89 -3.02 -10.47
N ALA A 126 0.91 -3.65 -9.31
CA ALA A 126 1.53 -3.13 -8.11
C ALA A 126 2.77 -3.93 -7.75
N LEU A 127 3.85 -3.26 -7.37
CA LEU A 127 5.10 -3.85 -6.94
C LEU A 127 5.44 -3.32 -5.55
N ASP A 128 5.80 -4.23 -4.63
CA ASP A 128 6.29 -3.88 -3.31
C ASP A 128 7.58 -3.06 -3.43
N ALA A 129 7.63 -1.90 -2.79
CA ALA A 129 8.76 -0.98 -2.86
C ALA A 129 10.03 -1.55 -2.20
N ASP A 130 9.87 -2.44 -1.21
CA ASP A 130 10.98 -2.98 -0.43
C ASP A 130 11.45 -4.36 -0.92
N ASN A 131 10.60 -5.14 -1.59
CA ASN A 131 10.85 -6.57 -1.80
C ASN A 131 10.67 -7.08 -3.24
N SER A 132 10.45 -6.22 -4.22
CA SER A 132 10.31 -6.58 -5.66
C SER A 132 9.27 -7.69 -5.96
N GLN A 133 8.45 -8.07 -5.00
CA GLN A 133 7.38 -9.06 -5.13
C GLN A 133 6.12 -8.38 -5.67
N GLY A 134 5.78 -8.66 -6.93
CA GLY A 134 4.64 -8.05 -7.59
C GLY A 134 3.31 -8.69 -7.23
N CYS A 135 2.29 -7.88 -6.98
CA CYS A 135 0.90 -8.29 -7.00
C CYS A 135 0.28 -7.84 -8.34
N LYS A 136 -0.29 -8.76 -9.10
CA LYS A 136 -1.01 -8.48 -10.36
C LYS A 136 -2.50 -8.68 -10.12
N ILE A 137 -3.30 -7.76 -10.56
CA ILE A 137 -4.76 -7.87 -10.65
C ILE A 137 -5.16 -7.67 -12.10
#